data_8803d5a572c2e2c58186cb6c90357dff
#
_entry.id   8803d5a572c2e2c58186cb6c90357dff
#
_cell.length_a   1.000
_cell.length_b   1.000
_cell.length_c   1.000
_cell.angle_alpha   90.00
_cell.angle_beta   90.00
_cell.angle_gamma   90.00
#
_symmetry.space_group_name_H-M   'P 1'
#
loop_
_entity.id
_entity.type
_entity.pdbx_description
1 polymer ?
#
loop_
_entity_poly.entity_id
_entity_poly.type
_entity_poly.pdbx_seq_one_letter_code
_entity_poly.pdbx_strand_id
1 'polypeptide(L)'
;MKTFFHIILSPLRWLAQLLGLLRTLLVNLILIFFLAALFMLTFSNDKVTVRDNTVLVLTLSGQIVEEQKIADPLTGALNSLGRISRLADETLLQDVVDGIRAGAADPRISCLLLDLKDLDQAGLDQLQIIARELLKFRSSGKKVIAAEDYYRQHSYYLAAHADEVYLNPMGLVDLHGFGIYRLHFKEALERLGVNYHIFRVGDYKSAVEPFSRDSVSDQTREQNRTLVHDLWQLYTDDISRERGLQPRTLELYTNHVVAQLAAAGGDPATLAWQTGLIDGLKTRQEISEYLITLSSPDTEQDFSQISLADYLRSDSIPYPEKKRKDSIAIIIAEGPILGGYQPSGAIGADSIGEQIKKARLDPDVKGLVLRINSGGGSAFASELIRQELLTFKKSGKPLVVSMGSVAASGGYWIATPADEIWAAPATLTGSIGIFAAIPTFEESLARLGVYNDGVGSTALSGSTDLTRPINPQLAQALQLTLERGYRRFLEVVAAGRGLEMSQVSQAAEGRVFTAAQARDLGLVDKIGHLDEAVAAAASRAGLTDYSVQTITRSDSMVNSILEMLRENGARMLISQSGWARLQEILSPFKQSLTGLALFDDPQRLYARSELILESR
;
A
#
# COMPACT_ATOMS: atom_id res chain seq x y z
N MET A 1 -49.33 -38.31 -49.26
CA MET A 1 -48.47 -38.18 -48.08
C MET A 1 -47.53 -36.98 -48.11
N LYS A 2 -46.93 -36.60 -49.25
CA LYS A 2 -46.02 -35.44 -49.34
C LYS A 2 -46.70 -34.07 -49.10
N THR A 3 -47.93 -33.90 -49.51
CA THR A 3 -48.64 -32.62 -49.32
C THR A 3 -49.12 -32.37 -47.90
N PHE A 4 -49.37 -33.41 -47.10
CA PHE A 4 -49.82 -33.30 -45.71
C PHE A 4 -48.67 -32.89 -44.78
N PHE A 5 -47.41 -33.32 -45.05
CA PHE A 5 -46.21 -32.90 -44.32
C PHE A 5 -45.82 -31.46 -44.59
N HIS A 6 -46.09 -30.91 -45.77
CA HIS A 6 -45.82 -29.50 -46.09
C HIS A 6 -46.76 -28.53 -45.37
N ILE A 7 -48.01 -28.89 -45.10
CA ILE A 7 -48.99 -28.03 -44.40
C ILE A 7 -48.69 -27.93 -42.90
N ILE A 8 -48.15 -28.99 -42.28
CA ILE A 8 -47.80 -29.01 -40.85
C ILE A 8 -46.40 -28.37 -40.57
N LEU A 9 -45.45 -28.45 -41.52
CA LEU A 9 -44.12 -27.91 -41.37
C LEU A 9 -43.99 -26.42 -41.71
N SER A 10 -44.94 -25.84 -42.46
CA SER A 10 -44.93 -24.43 -42.86
C SER A 10 -45.08 -23.46 -41.66
N PRO A 11 -46.03 -23.66 -40.73
CA PRO A 11 -46.12 -22.78 -39.55
C PRO A 11 -44.93 -22.93 -38.59
N LEU A 12 -44.32 -24.12 -38.48
CA LEU A 12 -43.13 -24.33 -37.70
C LEU A 12 -41.88 -23.59 -38.25
N ARG A 13 -41.74 -23.59 -39.60
CA ARG A 13 -40.68 -22.80 -40.26
C ARG A 13 -40.91 -21.30 -40.10
N TRP A 14 -42.16 -20.86 -40.19
CA TRP A 14 -42.52 -19.45 -40.00
C TRP A 14 -42.26 -19.01 -38.55
N LEU A 15 -42.60 -19.86 -37.57
CA LEU A 15 -42.31 -19.63 -36.15
C LEU A 15 -40.77 -19.57 -35.88
N ALA A 16 -39.99 -20.46 -36.48
CA ALA A 16 -38.54 -20.46 -36.37
C ALA A 16 -37.91 -19.20 -37.00
N GLN A 17 -38.43 -18.72 -38.12
CA GLN A 17 -37.98 -17.46 -38.74
C GLN A 17 -38.36 -16.25 -37.89
N LEU A 18 -39.58 -16.24 -37.32
CA LEU A 18 -40.02 -15.18 -36.39
C LEU A 18 -39.16 -15.12 -35.13
N LEU A 19 -38.87 -16.27 -34.51
CA LEU A 19 -37.95 -16.38 -33.36
C LEU A 19 -36.52 -15.95 -33.70
N GLY A 20 -36.05 -16.27 -34.91
CA GLY A 20 -34.77 -15.80 -35.43
C GLY A 20 -34.69 -14.29 -35.56
N LEU A 21 -35.74 -13.67 -36.13
CA LEU A 21 -35.90 -12.22 -36.24
C LEU A 21 -35.96 -11.55 -34.86
N LEU A 22 -36.78 -12.09 -33.94
CA LEU A 22 -36.89 -11.57 -32.56
C LEU A 22 -35.57 -11.63 -31.83
N ARG A 23 -34.81 -12.73 -31.95
CA ARG A 23 -33.46 -12.87 -31.37
C ARG A 23 -32.51 -11.83 -31.93
N THR A 24 -32.48 -11.63 -33.24
CA THR A 24 -31.61 -10.65 -33.90
C THR A 24 -31.96 -9.22 -33.48
N LEU A 25 -33.25 -8.92 -33.37
CA LEU A 25 -33.75 -7.62 -32.91
C LEU A 25 -33.36 -7.37 -31.45
N LEU A 26 -33.48 -8.36 -30.56
CA LEU A 26 -33.09 -8.29 -29.16
C LEU A 26 -31.57 -8.08 -29.00
N VAL A 27 -30.77 -8.82 -29.75
CA VAL A 27 -29.30 -8.68 -29.72
C VAL A 27 -28.88 -7.30 -30.22
N ASN A 28 -29.48 -6.80 -31.29
CA ASN A 28 -29.18 -5.46 -31.80
C ASN A 28 -29.62 -4.36 -30.82
N LEU A 29 -30.77 -4.54 -30.15
CA LEU A 29 -31.26 -3.59 -29.14
C LEU A 29 -30.34 -3.55 -27.91
N ILE A 30 -29.86 -4.71 -27.46
CA ILE A 30 -28.86 -4.81 -26.39
C ILE A 30 -27.55 -4.14 -26.82
N LEU A 31 -27.10 -4.36 -28.06
CA LEU A 31 -25.90 -3.73 -28.60
C LEU A 31 -26.04 -2.21 -28.70
N ILE A 32 -27.17 -1.71 -29.17
CA ILE A 32 -27.46 -0.25 -29.24
C ILE A 32 -27.52 0.33 -27.84
N PHE A 33 -28.17 -0.35 -26.89
CA PHE A 33 -28.21 0.09 -25.49
C PHE A 33 -26.78 0.13 -24.86
N PHE A 34 -25.99 -0.90 -25.14
CA PHE A 34 -24.59 -0.95 -24.69
C PHE A 34 -23.73 0.17 -25.29
N LEU A 35 -23.88 0.43 -26.61
CA LEU A 35 -23.20 1.53 -27.29
C LEU A 35 -23.69 2.90 -26.81
N ALA A 36 -24.99 3.07 -26.54
CA ALA A 36 -25.55 4.30 -25.99
C ALA A 36 -25.08 4.50 -24.53
N ALA A 37 -25.02 3.46 -23.71
CA ALA A 37 -24.49 3.51 -22.37
C ALA A 37 -22.97 3.83 -22.38
N LEU A 38 -22.22 3.22 -23.28
CA LEU A 38 -20.80 3.52 -23.49
C LEU A 38 -20.59 4.97 -23.97
N PHE A 39 -21.45 5.45 -24.88
CA PHE A 39 -21.44 6.84 -25.34
C PHE A 39 -21.79 7.81 -24.20
N MET A 40 -22.82 7.53 -23.38
CA MET A 40 -23.13 8.35 -22.20
C MET A 40 -21.98 8.36 -21.19
N LEU A 41 -21.34 7.21 -20.92
CA LEU A 41 -20.18 7.12 -20.03
C LEU A 41 -18.94 7.88 -20.55
N THR A 42 -18.77 7.96 -21.88
CA THR A 42 -17.61 8.64 -22.49
C THR A 42 -17.85 10.13 -22.76
N PHE A 43 -19.10 10.57 -22.89
CA PHE A 43 -19.45 11.95 -23.27
C PHE A 43 -20.22 12.73 -22.20
N SER A 44 -20.57 12.14 -21.05
CA SER A 44 -21.05 12.90 -19.89
C SER A 44 -19.88 13.53 -19.13
N ASN A 45 -19.06 14.31 -19.82
CA ASN A 45 -18.13 15.22 -19.16
C ASN A 45 -18.91 16.47 -18.72
N ASP A 46 -19.58 16.40 -17.59
CA ASP A 46 -19.97 17.61 -16.89
C ASP A 46 -18.70 18.35 -16.50
N LYS A 47 -18.46 19.51 -17.14
CA LYS A 47 -17.31 20.35 -16.80
C LYS A 47 -17.45 20.81 -15.37
N VAL A 48 -16.60 20.26 -14.51
CA VAL A 48 -16.53 20.72 -13.13
C VAL A 48 -15.97 22.14 -13.11
N THR A 49 -16.75 23.10 -12.63
CA THR A 49 -16.33 24.50 -12.49
C THR A 49 -16.12 24.84 -11.04
N VAL A 50 -14.95 25.37 -10.71
CA VAL A 50 -14.66 25.88 -9.36
C VAL A 50 -15.27 27.27 -9.24
N ARG A 51 -16.19 27.45 -8.30
CA ARG A 51 -16.80 28.76 -7.97
C ARG A 51 -15.87 29.56 -7.09
N ASP A 52 -16.04 30.87 -7.08
CA ASP A 52 -15.28 31.75 -6.17
C ASP A 52 -15.72 31.52 -4.71
N ASN A 53 -14.79 31.65 -3.80
CA ASN A 53 -15.01 31.52 -2.35
C ASN A 53 -15.57 30.15 -1.96
N THR A 54 -14.95 29.07 -2.48
CA THR A 54 -15.35 27.68 -2.31
C THR A 54 -14.44 26.97 -1.28
N VAL A 55 -15.02 26.12 -0.44
CA VAL A 55 -14.29 25.21 0.46
C VAL A 55 -13.76 24.02 -0.34
N LEU A 56 -12.46 23.76 -0.28
CA LEU A 56 -11.90 22.52 -0.79
C LEU A 56 -12.06 21.43 0.28
N VAL A 57 -12.81 20.37 -0.02
CA VAL A 57 -13.00 19.24 0.88
C VAL A 57 -12.01 18.14 0.54
N LEU A 58 -11.09 17.90 1.44
CA LEU A 58 -10.11 16.82 1.36
C LEU A 58 -10.68 15.55 1.99
N THR A 59 -11.41 14.76 1.20
CA THR A 59 -11.94 13.47 1.64
C THR A 59 -10.88 12.40 1.45
N LEU A 60 -10.41 11.82 2.56
CA LEU A 60 -9.50 10.67 2.55
C LEU A 60 -10.28 9.42 2.94
N SER A 61 -10.24 8.40 2.08
CA SER A 61 -10.96 7.15 2.30
C SER A 61 -10.08 5.93 2.07
N GLY A 62 -10.34 4.87 2.85
CA GLY A 62 -9.63 3.59 2.77
C GLY A 62 -8.15 3.69 3.12
N GLN A 63 -7.30 3.14 2.27
CA GLN A 63 -5.86 3.13 2.46
C GLN A 63 -5.18 4.21 1.62
N ILE A 64 -4.22 4.95 2.20
CA ILE A 64 -3.33 5.81 1.42
C ILE A 64 -2.27 4.93 0.74
N VAL A 65 -2.15 5.06 -0.59
CA VAL A 65 -1.23 4.25 -1.41
C VAL A 65 -0.35 5.15 -2.28
N GLU A 66 0.83 4.64 -2.64
CA GLU A 66 1.75 5.31 -3.58
C GLU A 66 1.37 5.03 -5.04
N GLU A 67 0.75 3.87 -5.32
CA GLU A 67 0.25 3.46 -6.63
C GLU A 67 -1.13 2.80 -6.47
N GLN A 68 -2.16 3.32 -7.15
CA GLN A 68 -3.50 2.71 -7.10
C GLN A 68 -3.53 1.38 -7.83
N LYS A 69 -4.26 0.43 -7.27
CA LYS A 69 -4.64 -0.78 -7.99
C LYS A 69 -5.62 -0.41 -9.10
N ILE A 70 -5.33 -0.87 -10.30
CA ILE A 70 -6.23 -0.65 -11.43
C ILE A 70 -7.53 -1.39 -11.12
N ALA A 71 -8.61 -0.63 -10.89
CA ALA A 71 -9.93 -1.21 -10.70
C ALA A 71 -10.32 -1.92 -11.99
N ASP A 72 -10.64 -3.22 -11.90
CA ASP A 72 -11.29 -3.95 -12.98
C ASP A 72 -12.54 -3.17 -13.42
N PRO A 73 -12.66 -2.78 -14.71
CA PRO A 73 -13.80 -1.99 -15.19
C PRO A 73 -15.17 -2.61 -14.85
N LEU A 74 -15.24 -3.94 -14.76
CA LEU A 74 -16.45 -4.66 -14.36
C LEU A 74 -16.74 -4.51 -12.88
N THR A 75 -15.72 -4.55 -12.04
CA THR A 75 -15.83 -4.33 -10.60
C THR A 75 -16.18 -2.88 -10.30
N GLY A 76 -15.61 -1.92 -11.03
CA GLY A 76 -15.98 -0.50 -10.97
C GLY A 76 -17.45 -0.26 -11.34
N ALA A 77 -17.93 -0.89 -12.43
CA ALA A 77 -19.34 -0.81 -12.85
C ALA A 77 -20.29 -1.50 -11.86
N LEU A 78 -19.88 -2.62 -11.24
CA LEU A 78 -20.68 -3.32 -10.22
C LEU A 78 -20.71 -2.59 -8.89
N ASN A 79 -19.63 -1.90 -8.51
CA ASN A 79 -19.58 -1.02 -7.34
C ASN A 79 -20.49 0.20 -7.52
N SER A 80 -20.53 0.80 -8.72
CA SER A 80 -21.43 1.91 -9.03
C SER A 80 -22.91 1.51 -8.98
N LEU A 81 -23.22 0.22 -9.13
CA LEU A 81 -24.57 -0.34 -8.98
C LEU A 81 -24.93 -0.71 -7.51
N GLY A 82 -24.05 -0.43 -6.54
CA GLY A 82 -24.31 -0.63 -5.11
C GLY A 82 -24.49 -2.10 -4.70
N ARG A 83 -24.01 -3.07 -5.49
CA ARG A 83 -24.31 -4.50 -5.31
C ARG A 83 -23.15 -5.38 -4.81
N ILE A 84 -21.93 -4.86 -4.68
CA ILE A 84 -20.80 -5.64 -4.18
C ILE A 84 -20.10 -4.84 -3.08
N SER A 85 -19.72 -5.52 -2.00
CA SER A 85 -19.02 -4.96 -0.86
C SER A 85 -17.84 -4.10 -1.29
N ARG A 86 -17.66 -2.96 -0.63
CA ARG A 86 -16.55 -2.03 -0.73
C ARG A 86 -15.24 -2.82 -0.89
N LEU A 87 -14.71 -2.87 -2.11
CA LEU A 87 -13.27 -3.00 -2.26
C LEU A 87 -12.71 -1.85 -1.45
N ALA A 88 -11.72 -2.11 -0.62
CA ALA A 88 -11.13 -1.06 0.20
C ALA A 88 -10.82 0.13 -0.72
N ASP A 89 -11.46 1.27 -0.47
CA ASP A 89 -11.19 2.49 -1.22
C ASP A 89 -9.69 2.80 -1.05
N GLU A 90 -9.03 3.21 -2.12
CA GLU A 90 -7.64 3.63 -2.09
C GLU A 90 -7.54 5.11 -2.42
N THR A 91 -6.84 5.87 -1.58
CA THR A 91 -6.52 7.27 -1.84
C THR A 91 -5.07 7.38 -2.30
N LEU A 92 -4.85 7.92 -3.51
CA LEU A 92 -3.51 8.12 -4.05
C LEU A 92 -2.83 9.30 -3.34
N LEU A 93 -1.67 9.06 -2.72
CA LEU A 93 -0.92 10.08 -1.99
C LEU A 93 -0.58 11.28 -2.88
N GLN A 94 -0.21 11.05 -4.15
CA GLN A 94 0.17 12.11 -5.06
C GLN A 94 -1.01 13.04 -5.37
N ASP A 95 -2.23 12.52 -5.53
CA ASP A 95 -3.43 13.34 -5.76
C ASP A 95 -3.73 14.24 -4.57
N VAL A 96 -3.53 13.72 -3.35
CA VAL A 96 -3.69 14.50 -2.11
C VAL A 96 -2.70 15.67 -2.08
N VAL A 97 -1.42 15.37 -2.33
CA VAL A 97 -0.34 16.38 -2.36
C VAL A 97 -0.61 17.45 -3.42
N ASP A 98 -0.95 17.01 -4.63
CA ASP A 98 -1.21 17.92 -5.76
C ASP A 98 -2.44 18.81 -5.52
N GLY A 99 -3.51 18.24 -4.97
CA GLY A 99 -4.72 18.99 -4.65
C GLY A 99 -4.51 20.03 -3.55
N ILE A 100 -3.75 19.70 -2.49
CA ILE A 100 -3.41 20.66 -1.43
C ILE A 100 -2.55 21.80 -2.00
N ARG A 101 -1.53 21.48 -2.80
CA ARG A 101 -0.64 22.48 -3.44
C ARG A 101 -1.40 23.40 -4.39
N ALA A 102 -2.24 22.82 -5.25
CA ALA A 102 -3.06 23.60 -6.18
C ALA A 102 -4.06 24.47 -5.44
N GLY A 103 -4.77 23.94 -4.43
CA GLY A 103 -5.71 24.69 -3.60
C GLY A 103 -5.06 25.84 -2.83
N ALA A 104 -3.81 25.68 -2.38
CA ALA A 104 -3.06 26.76 -1.75
C ALA A 104 -2.84 27.95 -2.70
N ALA A 105 -2.56 27.67 -3.98
CA ALA A 105 -2.32 28.68 -5.01
C ALA A 105 -3.59 29.25 -5.66
N ASP A 106 -4.75 28.58 -5.54
CA ASP A 106 -5.99 28.96 -6.22
C ASP A 106 -6.77 30.02 -5.43
N PRO A 107 -6.91 31.26 -5.92
CA PRO A 107 -7.62 32.32 -5.20
C PRO A 107 -9.11 32.04 -4.99
N ARG A 108 -9.72 31.12 -5.73
CA ARG A 108 -11.13 30.74 -5.58
C ARG A 108 -11.38 29.87 -4.37
N ILE A 109 -10.35 29.20 -3.86
CA ILE A 109 -10.42 28.36 -2.65
C ILE A 109 -10.27 29.26 -1.42
N SER A 110 -11.28 29.25 -0.54
CA SER A 110 -11.30 30.04 0.70
C SER A 110 -10.61 29.35 1.87
N CYS A 111 -10.85 28.05 2.04
CA CYS A 111 -10.26 27.24 3.10
C CYS A 111 -10.25 25.76 2.67
N LEU A 112 -9.56 24.93 3.45
CA LEU A 112 -9.52 23.48 3.31
C LEU A 112 -10.26 22.83 4.49
N LEU A 113 -11.20 21.95 4.20
CA LEU A 113 -11.87 21.09 5.18
C LEU A 113 -11.33 19.67 5.08
N LEU A 114 -10.88 19.11 6.18
CA LEU A 114 -10.46 17.71 6.28
C LEU A 114 -11.67 16.83 6.60
N ASP A 115 -12.03 15.91 5.70
CA ASP A 115 -13.03 14.84 5.89
C ASP A 115 -12.26 13.50 6.00
N LEU A 116 -12.02 13.06 7.23
CA LEU A 116 -11.10 11.97 7.59
C LEU A 116 -11.81 10.73 8.15
N LYS A 117 -13.14 10.74 8.18
CA LYS A 117 -13.97 9.69 8.81
C LYS A 117 -13.74 8.29 8.22
N ASP A 118 -13.49 8.21 6.92
CA ASP A 118 -13.35 6.98 6.17
C ASP A 118 -11.89 6.58 5.91
N LEU A 119 -10.91 7.29 6.51
CA LEU A 119 -9.48 6.94 6.45
C LEU A 119 -9.22 5.71 7.33
N ASP A 120 -8.90 4.58 6.69
CA ASP A 120 -8.68 3.31 7.39
C ASP A 120 -7.20 3.02 7.69
N GLN A 121 -6.30 3.27 6.74
CA GLN A 121 -4.88 2.97 6.89
C GLN A 121 -3.99 4.02 6.21
N ALA A 122 -2.93 4.40 6.88
CA ALA A 122 -1.86 5.22 6.32
C ALA A 122 -0.54 4.94 7.03
N GLY A 123 0.56 4.94 6.31
CA GLY A 123 1.88 4.94 6.90
C GLY A 123 2.19 6.26 7.57
N LEU A 124 2.95 6.25 8.66
CA LEU A 124 3.30 7.50 9.35
C LEU A 124 4.09 8.46 8.45
N ASP A 125 4.93 7.96 7.55
CA ASP A 125 5.63 8.78 6.55
C ASP A 125 4.66 9.45 5.56
N GLN A 126 3.59 8.75 5.14
CA GLN A 126 2.56 9.30 4.26
C GLN A 126 1.77 10.40 4.98
N LEU A 127 1.41 10.17 6.25
CA LEU A 127 0.79 11.19 7.10
C LEU A 127 1.69 12.41 7.26
N GLN A 128 3.01 12.21 7.45
CA GLN A 128 4.00 13.30 7.54
C GLN A 128 4.08 14.11 6.23
N ILE A 129 4.03 13.45 5.07
CA ILE A 129 4.00 14.13 3.77
C ILE A 129 2.76 15.01 3.66
N ILE A 130 1.57 14.48 3.95
CA ILE A 130 0.31 15.24 3.90
C ILE A 130 0.35 16.40 4.90
N ALA A 131 0.77 16.15 6.15
CA ALA A 131 0.88 17.18 7.18
C ALA A 131 1.79 18.34 6.75
N ARG A 132 2.93 18.06 6.12
CA ARG A 132 3.81 19.10 5.56
C ARG A 132 3.10 19.96 4.51
N GLU A 133 2.30 19.36 3.65
CA GLU A 133 1.53 20.12 2.65
C GLU A 133 0.39 20.93 3.30
N LEU A 134 -0.26 20.41 4.35
CA LEU A 134 -1.23 21.17 5.15
C LEU A 134 -0.58 22.41 5.79
N LEU A 135 0.63 22.29 6.34
CA LEU A 135 1.38 23.44 6.89
C LEU A 135 1.74 24.46 5.80
N LYS A 136 2.10 24.01 4.58
CA LYS A 136 2.32 24.91 3.44
C LYS A 136 1.02 25.60 3.01
N PHE A 137 -0.11 24.88 3.02
CA PHE A 137 -1.42 25.47 2.73
C PHE A 137 -1.78 26.56 3.74
N ARG A 138 -1.60 26.31 5.03
CA ARG A 138 -1.77 27.32 6.10
C ARG A 138 -0.88 28.56 5.87
N SER A 139 0.36 28.35 5.41
CA SER A 139 1.29 29.44 5.10
C SER A 139 0.84 30.31 3.94
N SER A 140 -0.12 29.88 3.10
CA SER A 140 -0.74 30.70 2.06
C SER A 140 -1.75 31.74 2.62
N GLY A 141 -2.03 31.70 3.92
CA GLY A 141 -3.00 32.57 4.60
C GLY A 141 -4.43 32.01 4.60
N LYS A 142 -4.65 30.80 4.08
CA LYS A 142 -5.95 30.11 4.09
C LYS A 142 -6.01 29.14 5.24
N LYS A 143 -7.19 29.03 5.87
CA LYS A 143 -7.38 28.12 7.00
C LYS A 143 -7.50 26.66 6.58
N VAL A 144 -6.96 25.77 7.40
CA VAL A 144 -7.24 24.33 7.40
C VAL A 144 -8.11 24.01 8.61
N ILE A 145 -9.26 23.39 8.38
CA ILE A 145 -10.25 23.05 9.39
C ILE A 145 -10.42 21.53 9.42
N ALA A 146 -10.36 20.92 10.59
CA ALA A 146 -10.73 19.53 10.81
C ALA A 146 -11.99 19.47 11.69
N ALA A 147 -13.00 18.74 11.24
CA ALA A 147 -14.27 18.63 11.99
C ALA A 147 -14.87 17.24 11.78
N GLU A 148 -14.87 16.42 12.83
CA GLU A 148 -15.31 15.02 12.77
C GLU A 148 -16.21 14.65 13.93
N ASP A 149 -16.98 13.58 13.73
CA ASP A 149 -17.74 12.97 14.83
C ASP A 149 -16.82 12.22 15.78
N TYR A 150 -15.72 11.64 15.28
CA TYR A 150 -14.67 11.06 16.08
C TYR A 150 -13.35 10.95 15.28
N TYR A 151 -12.24 10.96 15.99
CA TYR A 151 -10.91 10.83 15.38
C TYR A 151 -10.26 9.51 15.78
N ARG A 152 -9.87 8.71 14.78
CA ARG A 152 -8.90 7.62 14.96
C ARG A 152 -7.48 8.16 15.00
N GLN A 153 -6.52 7.38 15.44
CA GLN A 153 -5.12 7.81 15.59
C GLN A 153 -4.53 8.40 14.30
N HIS A 154 -4.78 7.81 13.12
CA HIS A 154 -4.30 8.34 11.85
C HIS A 154 -4.98 9.66 11.45
N SER A 155 -6.31 9.71 11.56
CA SER A 155 -7.07 10.90 11.23
C SER A 155 -6.75 12.04 12.19
N TYR A 156 -6.54 11.74 13.47
CA TYR A 156 -6.13 12.76 14.44
C TYR A 156 -4.75 13.32 14.15
N TYR A 157 -3.80 12.51 13.64
CA TYR A 157 -2.49 13.02 13.24
C TYR A 157 -2.62 14.16 12.22
N LEU A 158 -3.44 13.99 11.18
CA LEU A 158 -3.68 15.03 10.19
C LEU A 158 -4.47 16.21 10.77
N ALA A 159 -5.51 15.92 11.55
CA ALA A 159 -6.31 16.94 12.22
C ALA A 159 -5.46 17.84 13.12
N ALA A 160 -4.48 17.28 13.84
CA ALA A 160 -3.58 18.04 14.71
C ALA A 160 -2.76 19.10 13.96
N HIS A 161 -2.60 18.98 12.64
CA HIS A 161 -1.91 19.95 11.76
C HIS A 161 -2.86 21.01 11.15
N ALA A 162 -4.16 20.98 11.50
CA ALA A 162 -5.12 22.02 11.11
C ALA A 162 -4.97 23.28 11.97
N ASP A 163 -5.51 24.41 11.49
CA ASP A 163 -5.62 25.64 12.30
C ASP A 163 -6.70 25.50 13.38
N GLU A 164 -7.77 24.75 13.07
CA GLU A 164 -8.90 24.55 13.96
C GLU A 164 -9.34 23.08 13.92
N VAL A 165 -9.48 22.46 15.10
CA VAL A 165 -9.88 21.06 15.26
C VAL A 165 -11.16 21.00 16.10
N TYR A 166 -12.25 20.57 15.48
CA TYR A 166 -13.54 20.42 16.14
C TYR A 166 -13.95 18.95 16.24
N LEU A 167 -14.61 18.63 17.34
CA LEU A 167 -15.13 17.29 17.61
C LEU A 167 -16.62 17.38 17.94
N ASN A 168 -17.40 16.39 17.51
CA ASN A 168 -18.79 16.26 17.93
C ASN A 168 -18.88 16.11 19.45
N PRO A 169 -19.88 16.75 20.13
CA PRO A 169 -20.04 16.63 21.59
C PRO A 169 -20.20 15.21 22.13
N MET A 170 -20.57 14.23 21.28
CA MET A 170 -20.63 12.80 21.63
C MET A 170 -19.45 12.00 21.09
N GLY A 171 -18.44 12.68 20.59
CA GLY A 171 -17.27 12.08 19.95
C GLY A 171 -16.14 11.72 20.90
N LEU A 172 -15.06 11.22 20.32
CA LEU A 172 -13.82 10.92 21.03
C LEU A 172 -12.60 11.09 20.12
N VAL A 173 -11.44 11.29 20.70
CA VAL A 173 -10.14 11.16 20.05
C VAL A 173 -9.51 9.86 20.53
N ASP A 174 -9.40 8.86 19.64
CA ASP A 174 -8.88 7.54 19.96
C ASP A 174 -7.38 7.48 19.70
N LEU A 175 -6.58 7.56 20.75
CA LEU A 175 -5.13 7.41 20.74
C LEU A 175 -4.74 6.22 21.62
N HIS A 176 -4.08 5.23 21.03
CA HIS A 176 -3.71 3.99 21.73
C HIS A 176 -2.27 3.54 21.47
N GLY A 177 -1.52 4.27 20.65
CA GLY A 177 -0.12 3.97 20.35
C GLY A 177 0.06 3.02 19.16
N PHE A 178 1.30 2.59 18.94
CA PHE A 178 1.63 1.58 17.94
C PHE A 178 1.87 0.22 18.60
N GLY A 179 1.49 -0.85 17.92
CA GLY A 179 1.72 -2.22 18.36
C GLY A 179 2.18 -3.11 17.21
N ILE A 180 2.92 -4.18 17.53
CA ILE A 180 3.29 -5.26 16.62
C ILE A 180 2.84 -6.57 17.27
N TYR A 181 1.68 -7.06 16.86
CA TYR A 181 1.08 -8.29 17.35
C TYR A 181 0.92 -9.28 16.21
N ARG A 182 1.23 -10.55 16.45
CA ARG A 182 1.13 -11.61 15.45
C ARG A 182 0.52 -12.87 16.04
N LEU A 183 -0.27 -13.56 15.24
CA LEU A 183 -0.71 -14.91 15.58
C LEU A 183 0.45 -15.87 15.41
N HIS A 184 0.56 -16.84 16.32
CA HIS A 184 1.52 -17.93 16.30
C HIS A 184 0.78 -19.24 16.08
N PHE A 185 1.23 -20.04 15.14
CA PHE A 185 0.50 -21.20 14.62
C PHE A 185 1.20 -22.53 14.88
N LYS A 186 2.35 -22.55 15.58
CA LYS A 186 3.14 -23.76 15.78
C LYS A 186 2.30 -24.90 16.33
N GLU A 187 1.64 -24.71 17.49
CA GLU A 187 0.82 -25.76 18.11
C GLU A 187 -0.37 -26.16 17.21
N ALA A 188 -0.99 -25.21 16.51
CA ALA A 188 -2.08 -25.51 15.58
C ALA A 188 -1.60 -26.37 14.41
N LEU A 189 -0.44 -26.08 13.84
CA LEU A 189 0.18 -26.85 12.77
C LEU A 189 0.53 -28.26 13.23
N GLU A 190 1.13 -28.40 14.41
CA GLU A 190 1.43 -29.71 15.04
C GLU A 190 0.14 -30.55 15.24
N ARG A 191 -0.93 -29.92 15.76
CA ARG A 191 -2.24 -30.58 15.90
C ARG A 191 -2.85 -31.01 14.57
N LEU A 192 -2.60 -30.28 13.50
CA LEU A 192 -3.05 -30.62 12.15
C LEU A 192 -2.13 -31.62 11.45
N GLY A 193 -0.97 -31.95 12.02
CA GLY A 193 0.04 -32.79 11.39
C GLY A 193 0.72 -32.12 10.21
N VAL A 194 0.87 -30.80 10.24
CA VAL A 194 1.62 -30.04 9.25
C VAL A 194 3.02 -29.78 9.78
N ASN A 195 4.02 -30.36 9.11
CA ASN A 195 5.42 -30.14 9.45
C ASN A 195 5.96 -28.94 8.70
N TYR A 196 6.51 -27.94 9.43
CA TYR A 196 7.07 -26.72 8.84
C TYR A 196 8.59 -26.75 8.93
N HIS A 197 9.26 -26.96 7.79
CA HIS A 197 10.72 -27.01 7.70
C HIS A 197 11.25 -25.61 7.44
N ILE A 198 11.92 -25.04 8.43
CA ILE A 198 12.43 -23.66 8.40
C ILE A 198 13.94 -23.67 8.30
N PHE A 199 14.44 -22.94 7.32
CA PHE A 199 15.86 -22.64 7.12
C PHE A 199 16.03 -21.14 7.21
N ARG A 200 16.91 -20.65 8.06
CA ARG A 200 17.16 -19.20 8.21
C ARG A 200 18.61 -18.91 8.53
N VAL A 201 19.07 -17.74 8.12
CA VAL A 201 20.31 -17.14 8.57
C VAL A 201 20.02 -15.75 9.15
N GLY A 202 20.51 -15.51 10.36
CA GLY A 202 20.27 -14.30 11.15
C GLY A 202 19.28 -14.52 12.29
N ASP A 203 19.70 -14.18 13.50
CA ASP A 203 18.94 -14.41 14.74
C ASP A 203 17.68 -13.55 14.82
N TYR A 204 17.69 -12.38 14.18
CA TYR A 204 16.57 -11.42 14.16
C TYR A 204 15.63 -11.61 12.97
N LYS A 205 15.82 -12.64 12.11
CA LYS A 205 14.91 -12.90 10.99
C LYS A 205 13.62 -13.57 11.48
N SER A 206 12.71 -12.75 11.99
CA SER A 206 11.50 -13.17 12.71
C SER A 206 10.31 -13.54 11.83
N ALA A 207 10.39 -13.37 10.50
CA ALA A 207 9.27 -13.65 9.59
C ALA A 207 8.70 -15.08 9.68
N VAL A 208 9.52 -16.07 10.09
CA VAL A 208 9.12 -17.46 10.24
C VAL A 208 8.77 -17.86 11.68
N GLU A 209 8.92 -16.98 12.66
CA GLU A 209 8.58 -17.29 14.06
C GLU A 209 7.12 -17.70 14.26
N PRO A 210 6.13 -17.10 13.57
CA PRO A 210 4.74 -17.53 13.68
C PRO A 210 4.49 -19.04 13.42
N PHE A 211 5.34 -19.66 12.61
CA PHE A 211 5.20 -21.09 12.26
C PHE A 211 6.08 -22.02 13.10
N SER A 212 7.05 -21.48 13.84
CA SER A 212 8.03 -22.25 14.61
C SER A 212 7.95 -22.07 16.11
N ARG A 213 7.19 -21.12 16.57
CA ARG A 213 7.08 -20.74 18.00
C ARG A 213 5.63 -20.39 18.35
N ASP A 214 5.30 -20.51 19.64
CA ASP A 214 3.98 -20.11 20.18
C ASP A 214 3.99 -18.66 20.73
N SER A 215 5.16 -17.99 20.67
CA SER A 215 5.33 -16.60 21.05
C SER A 215 6.55 -16.00 20.35
N VAL A 216 6.64 -14.68 20.29
CA VAL A 216 7.84 -13.97 19.79
C VAL A 216 9.07 -14.27 20.65
N SER A 217 10.23 -14.36 20.01
CA SER A 217 11.52 -14.51 20.71
C SER A 217 11.87 -13.25 21.51
N ASP A 218 12.76 -13.38 22.50
CA ASP A 218 13.20 -12.24 23.30
C ASP A 218 13.93 -11.19 22.43
N GLN A 219 14.71 -11.62 21.45
CA GLN A 219 15.38 -10.75 20.48
C GLN A 219 14.38 -9.96 19.65
N THR A 220 13.35 -10.65 19.09
CA THR A 220 12.28 -9.98 18.33
C THR A 220 11.47 -9.05 19.22
N ARG A 221 11.19 -9.43 20.46
CA ARG A 221 10.46 -8.60 21.42
C ARG A 221 11.20 -7.30 21.74
N GLU A 222 12.51 -7.40 21.99
CA GLU A 222 13.37 -6.24 22.27
C GLU A 222 13.41 -5.29 21.07
N GLN A 223 13.66 -5.84 19.87
CA GLN A 223 13.66 -5.06 18.64
C GLN A 223 12.31 -4.36 18.42
N ASN A 224 11.20 -5.09 18.51
CA ASN A 224 9.86 -4.53 18.29
C ASN A 224 9.54 -3.43 19.31
N ARG A 225 9.94 -3.61 20.58
CA ARG A 225 9.77 -2.58 21.62
C ARG A 225 10.47 -1.28 21.23
N THR A 226 11.70 -1.36 20.76
CA THR A 226 12.46 -0.17 20.31
C THR A 226 11.78 0.49 19.12
N LEU A 227 11.37 -0.29 18.11
CA LEU A 227 10.72 0.25 16.90
C LEU A 227 9.40 0.96 17.21
N VAL A 228 8.51 0.33 18.00
CA VAL A 228 7.21 0.97 18.34
C VAL A 228 7.39 2.18 19.24
N HIS A 229 8.41 2.18 20.13
CA HIS A 229 8.72 3.33 20.96
C HIS A 229 9.20 4.51 20.11
N ASP A 230 10.18 4.30 19.23
CA ASP A 230 10.72 5.35 18.37
C ASP A 230 9.65 5.95 17.46
N LEU A 231 8.80 5.12 16.85
CA LEU A 231 7.68 5.60 16.02
C LEU A 231 6.64 6.36 16.82
N TRP A 232 6.33 5.88 18.04
CA TRP A 232 5.39 6.58 18.92
C TRP A 232 5.93 7.92 19.37
N GLN A 233 7.22 8.00 19.63
CA GLN A 233 7.89 9.26 19.98
C GLN A 233 7.78 10.27 18.82
N LEU A 234 8.06 9.85 17.57
CA LEU A 234 7.89 10.71 16.39
C LEU A 234 6.45 11.23 16.28
N TYR A 235 5.47 10.35 16.42
CA TYR A 235 4.05 10.70 16.36
C TYR A 235 3.67 11.72 17.44
N THR A 236 4.08 11.47 18.69
CA THR A 236 3.73 12.33 19.83
C THR A 236 4.46 13.67 19.81
N ASP A 237 5.70 13.69 19.35
CA ASP A 237 6.48 14.93 19.20
C ASP A 237 5.86 15.85 18.16
N ASP A 238 5.44 15.31 17.00
CA ASP A 238 4.78 16.06 15.95
C ASP A 238 3.46 16.67 16.45
N ILE A 239 2.58 15.87 17.06
CA ILE A 239 1.31 16.37 17.60
C ILE A 239 1.53 17.38 18.72
N SER A 240 2.44 17.11 19.65
CA SER A 240 2.70 18.01 20.77
C SER A 240 3.20 19.38 20.28
N ARG A 241 4.03 19.40 19.24
CA ARG A 241 4.52 20.63 18.63
C ARG A 241 3.39 21.42 17.96
N GLU A 242 2.56 20.76 17.14
CA GLU A 242 1.51 21.43 16.38
C GLU A 242 0.36 21.91 17.26
N ARG A 243 0.01 21.14 18.30
CA ARG A 243 -1.05 21.51 19.26
C ARG A 243 -0.56 22.34 20.45
N GLY A 244 0.75 22.59 20.57
CA GLY A 244 1.32 23.32 21.71
C GLY A 244 1.08 22.63 23.06
N LEU A 245 1.08 21.28 23.08
CA LEU A 245 0.75 20.51 24.28
C LEU A 245 1.90 20.56 25.30
N GLN A 246 1.52 20.52 26.58
CA GLN A 246 2.49 20.36 27.67
C GLN A 246 3.17 18.99 27.58
N PRO A 247 4.43 18.88 28.01
CA PRO A 247 5.12 17.59 28.11
C PRO A 247 4.30 16.54 28.86
N ARG A 248 4.30 15.29 28.39
CA ARG A 248 3.56 14.17 28.96
C ARG A 248 2.04 14.21 28.80
N THR A 249 1.44 15.21 28.13
CA THR A 249 -0.03 15.25 27.94
C THR A 249 -0.50 13.99 27.21
N LEU A 250 0.14 13.61 26.10
CA LEU A 250 -0.23 12.41 25.33
C LEU A 250 0.06 11.12 26.10
N GLU A 251 1.15 11.07 26.89
CA GLU A 251 1.43 9.94 27.79
C GLU A 251 0.30 9.74 28.81
N LEU A 252 -0.13 10.81 29.46
CA LEU A 252 -1.23 10.77 30.42
C LEU A 252 -2.55 10.40 29.75
N TYR A 253 -2.84 10.97 28.59
CA TYR A 253 -4.04 10.69 27.81
C TYR A 253 -4.16 9.21 27.44
N THR A 254 -3.07 8.56 27.02
CA THR A 254 -3.05 7.17 26.58
C THR A 254 -2.86 6.18 27.74
N ASN A 255 -1.81 6.35 28.55
CA ASN A 255 -1.43 5.36 29.57
C ASN A 255 -2.24 5.48 30.87
N HIS A 256 -2.88 6.63 31.12
CA HIS A 256 -3.70 6.89 32.31
C HIS A 256 -5.15 7.24 31.95
N VAL A 257 -5.66 6.72 30.83
CA VAL A 257 -6.98 7.04 30.27
C VAL A 257 -8.12 6.91 31.27
N VAL A 258 -8.12 5.89 32.13
CA VAL A 258 -9.18 5.68 33.12
C VAL A 258 -9.25 6.84 34.13
N ALA A 259 -8.11 7.27 34.64
CA ALA A 259 -8.05 8.38 35.63
C ALA A 259 -8.42 9.72 34.94
N GLN A 260 -7.94 9.95 33.74
CA GLN A 260 -8.22 11.16 32.96
C GLN A 260 -9.70 11.24 32.59
N LEU A 261 -10.28 10.13 32.12
CA LEU A 261 -11.71 10.06 31.77
C LEU A 261 -12.60 10.25 33.00
N ALA A 262 -12.23 9.66 34.16
CA ALA A 262 -12.96 9.89 35.42
C ALA A 262 -12.92 11.36 35.84
N ALA A 263 -11.79 12.05 35.69
CA ALA A 263 -11.65 13.47 35.95
C ALA A 263 -12.51 14.35 35.02
N ALA A 264 -12.73 13.92 33.79
CA ALA A 264 -13.63 14.55 32.82
C ALA A 264 -15.11 14.14 32.99
N GLY A 265 -15.48 13.49 34.07
CA GLY A 265 -16.85 13.05 34.35
C GLY A 265 -17.33 11.88 33.51
N GLY A 266 -16.42 11.13 32.90
CA GLY A 266 -16.71 10.01 31.99
C GLY A 266 -16.98 10.43 30.54
N ASP A 267 -16.76 11.70 30.19
CA ASP A 267 -17.03 12.24 28.86
C ASP A 267 -15.71 12.36 28.05
N PRO A 268 -15.52 11.55 26.99
CA PRO A 268 -14.30 11.55 26.21
C PRO A 268 -14.14 12.83 25.34
N ALA A 269 -15.24 13.46 24.91
CA ALA A 269 -15.15 14.71 24.14
C ALA A 269 -14.68 15.87 25.03
N THR A 270 -15.21 15.95 26.26
CA THR A 270 -14.74 16.89 27.28
C THR A 270 -13.26 16.63 27.63
N LEU A 271 -12.84 15.37 27.76
CA LEU A 271 -11.44 15.03 28.01
C LEU A 271 -10.53 15.54 26.87
N ALA A 272 -10.88 15.30 25.61
CA ALA A 272 -10.12 15.76 24.47
C ALA A 272 -9.99 17.29 24.42
N TRP A 273 -11.07 18.01 24.78
CA TRP A 273 -11.05 19.46 24.84
C TRP A 273 -10.19 20.00 26.00
N GLN A 274 -10.36 19.47 27.20
CA GLN A 274 -9.60 19.88 28.38
C GLN A 274 -8.09 19.63 28.25
N THR A 275 -7.71 18.58 27.50
CA THR A 275 -6.30 18.25 27.25
C THR A 275 -5.68 19.05 26.09
N GLY A 276 -6.46 19.87 25.38
CA GLY A 276 -6.00 20.70 24.27
C GLY A 276 -5.81 19.93 22.96
N LEU A 277 -6.34 18.71 22.87
CA LEU A 277 -6.30 17.95 21.63
C LEU A 277 -7.20 18.55 20.55
N ILE A 278 -8.27 19.23 20.95
CA ILE A 278 -9.22 19.90 20.06
C ILE A 278 -9.47 21.35 20.54
N ASP A 279 -9.92 22.20 19.62
CA ASP A 279 -10.20 23.60 19.90
C ASP A 279 -11.62 23.83 20.42
N GLY A 280 -12.53 22.90 20.13
CA GLY A 280 -13.90 23.02 20.62
C GLY A 280 -14.80 21.85 20.21
N LEU A 281 -15.98 21.86 20.81
CA LEU A 281 -17.05 20.91 20.53
C LEU A 281 -18.08 21.58 19.61
N LYS A 282 -18.37 20.97 18.48
CA LYS A 282 -19.36 21.44 17.50
C LYS A 282 -20.13 20.26 16.90
N THR A 283 -21.43 20.44 16.77
CA THR A 283 -22.28 19.55 15.98
C THR A 283 -22.03 19.75 14.48
N ARG A 284 -22.45 18.81 13.66
CA ARG A 284 -22.36 18.95 12.18
C ARG A 284 -23.08 20.21 11.69
N GLN A 285 -24.21 20.58 12.30
CA GLN A 285 -24.96 21.80 11.97
C GLN A 285 -24.13 23.07 12.25
N GLU A 286 -23.53 23.16 13.44
CA GLU A 286 -22.70 24.30 13.83
C GLU A 286 -21.43 24.42 12.95
N ILE A 287 -20.89 23.29 12.47
CA ILE A 287 -19.79 23.30 11.49
C ILE A 287 -20.27 23.83 10.15
N SER A 288 -21.44 23.38 9.65
CA SER A 288 -22.00 23.89 8.39
C SER A 288 -22.23 25.42 8.47
N GLU A 289 -22.85 25.89 9.55
CA GLU A 289 -23.06 27.33 9.79
C GLU A 289 -21.73 28.11 9.84
N TYR A 290 -20.70 27.54 10.46
CA TYR A 290 -19.38 28.14 10.50
C TYR A 290 -18.73 28.21 9.09
N LEU A 291 -18.82 27.15 8.30
CA LEU A 291 -18.24 27.10 6.94
C LEU A 291 -18.95 28.06 5.98
N ILE A 292 -20.25 28.31 6.15
CA ILE A 292 -20.98 29.37 5.42
C ILE A 292 -20.34 30.76 5.65
N THR A 293 -19.83 31.03 6.84
CA THR A 293 -19.16 32.30 7.12
C THR A 293 -17.81 32.46 6.42
N LEU A 294 -17.18 31.35 6.03
CA LEU A 294 -15.88 31.30 5.38
C LEU A 294 -15.97 31.12 3.85
N SER A 295 -17.17 30.84 3.34
CA SER A 295 -17.42 30.56 1.93
C SER A 295 -18.68 31.28 1.44
N SER A 296 -19.15 30.94 0.25
CA SER A 296 -20.45 31.37 -0.23
C SER A 296 -21.53 30.37 0.14
N PRO A 297 -22.77 30.80 0.48
CA PRO A 297 -23.87 29.87 0.71
C PRO A 297 -24.23 29.12 -0.59
N ASP A 298 -24.59 27.87 -0.45
CA ASP A 298 -25.09 27.02 -1.54
C ASP A 298 -26.43 26.40 -1.14
N THR A 299 -27.43 26.45 -2.00
CA THR A 299 -28.79 25.97 -1.71
C THR A 299 -28.90 24.46 -1.72
N GLU A 300 -27.95 23.74 -2.34
CA GLU A 300 -27.95 22.29 -2.42
C GLU A 300 -27.05 21.64 -1.35
N GLN A 301 -26.00 22.36 -0.91
CA GLN A 301 -24.93 21.81 -0.06
C GLN A 301 -24.65 22.65 1.18
N ASP A 302 -25.56 23.53 1.60
CA ASP A 302 -25.45 24.49 2.69
C ASP A 302 -24.33 25.54 2.46
N PHE A 303 -23.11 25.13 2.09
CA PHE A 303 -21.97 25.99 1.78
C PHE A 303 -21.31 25.57 0.45
N SER A 304 -20.71 26.54 -0.24
CA SER A 304 -20.00 26.24 -1.49
C SER A 304 -18.79 25.38 -1.23
N GLN A 305 -18.79 24.17 -1.79
CA GLN A 305 -17.73 23.18 -1.62
C GLN A 305 -17.39 22.47 -2.92
N ILE A 306 -16.17 21.96 -2.99
CA ILE A 306 -15.73 21.08 -4.07
C ILE A 306 -14.89 19.93 -3.47
N SER A 307 -15.17 18.70 -3.88
CA SER A 307 -14.38 17.55 -3.48
C SER A 307 -12.98 17.61 -4.11
N LEU A 308 -11.97 16.99 -3.45
CA LEU A 308 -10.63 16.86 -4.04
C LEU A 308 -10.68 16.23 -5.43
N ALA A 309 -11.46 15.16 -5.61
CA ALA A 309 -11.56 14.45 -6.88
C ALA A 309 -12.15 15.33 -8.00
N ASP A 310 -13.17 16.11 -7.72
CA ASP A 310 -13.77 17.04 -8.69
C ASP A 310 -12.86 18.23 -8.94
N TYR A 311 -12.20 18.73 -7.90
CA TYR A 311 -11.22 19.79 -8.03
C TYR A 311 -10.11 19.40 -8.99
N LEU A 312 -9.51 18.21 -8.82
CA LEU A 312 -8.44 17.69 -9.70
C LEU A 312 -8.91 17.40 -11.14
N ARG A 313 -10.21 17.19 -11.38
CA ARG A 313 -10.78 17.06 -12.74
C ARG A 313 -11.09 18.38 -13.41
N SER A 314 -11.06 19.50 -12.69
CA SER A 314 -11.42 20.79 -13.27
C SER A 314 -10.34 21.27 -14.24
N ASP A 315 -10.74 21.77 -15.42
CA ASP A 315 -9.83 22.27 -16.48
C ASP A 315 -9.05 23.53 -16.06
N SER A 316 -9.34 24.12 -14.90
CA SER A 316 -8.88 25.44 -14.50
C SER A 316 -7.98 25.45 -13.25
N ILE A 317 -7.39 24.31 -12.89
CA ILE A 317 -6.47 24.24 -11.76
C ILE A 317 -5.20 25.03 -12.08
N PRO A 318 -4.68 25.86 -11.17
CA PRO A 318 -3.39 26.52 -11.34
C PRO A 318 -2.25 25.49 -11.16
N TYR A 319 -2.09 24.58 -12.13
CA TYR A 319 -1.00 23.64 -12.12
C TYR A 319 0.27 24.29 -12.67
N PRO A 320 1.40 24.23 -11.97
CA PRO A 320 2.64 24.83 -12.43
C PRO A 320 3.37 24.03 -13.50
N GLU A 321 2.70 23.09 -14.19
CA GLU A 321 3.38 22.28 -15.19
C GLU A 321 3.67 23.02 -16.50
N LYS A 322 4.77 23.77 -16.50
CA LYS A 322 5.54 23.89 -17.74
C LYS A 322 6.21 22.54 -17.98
N LYS A 323 5.75 21.75 -18.97
CA LYS A 323 6.49 20.57 -19.45
C LYS A 323 7.91 21.03 -19.79
N ARG A 324 8.85 20.69 -18.93
CA ARG A 324 10.27 20.90 -19.18
C ARG A 324 10.77 19.72 -20.02
N LYS A 325 11.75 19.96 -20.87
CA LYS A 325 12.35 18.92 -21.67
C LYS A 325 13.11 17.92 -20.80
N ASP A 326 13.86 18.44 -19.81
CA ASP A 326 14.63 17.59 -18.91
C ASP A 326 13.80 17.21 -17.70
N SER A 327 13.80 15.95 -17.33
CA SER A 327 12.97 15.40 -16.27
C SER A 327 13.72 14.47 -15.33
N ILE A 328 13.22 14.40 -14.09
CA ILE A 328 13.54 13.33 -13.13
C ILE A 328 12.39 12.33 -13.16
N ALA A 329 12.70 11.06 -13.46
CA ALA A 329 11.73 9.99 -13.43
C ALA A 329 11.54 9.47 -12.00
N ILE A 330 10.28 9.15 -11.63
CA ILE A 330 9.96 8.38 -10.44
C ILE A 330 9.42 7.03 -10.88
N ILE A 331 9.92 5.96 -10.27
CA ILE A 331 9.36 4.61 -10.36
C ILE A 331 8.94 4.20 -8.95
N ILE A 332 7.68 3.75 -8.81
CA ILE A 332 7.11 3.32 -7.54
C ILE A 332 7.27 1.81 -7.43
N ALA A 333 7.89 1.37 -6.33
CA ALA A 333 8.07 -0.03 -5.96
C ALA A 333 7.33 -0.28 -4.64
N GLU A 334 6.03 -0.59 -4.74
CA GLU A 334 5.15 -0.80 -3.59
C GLU A 334 4.65 -2.25 -3.52
N GLY A 335 4.67 -2.82 -2.32
CA GLY A 335 4.18 -4.17 -2.03
C GLY A 335 5.26 -5.26 -2.02
N PRO A 336 4.87 -6.56 -2.04
CA PRO A 336 5.81 -7.68 -2.03
C PRO A 336 6.56 -7.81 -3.35
N ILE A 337 7.85 -8.19 -3.27
CA ILE A 337 8.71 -8.42 -4.45
C ILE A 337 8.54 -9.86 -4.94
N LEU A 338 8.11 -10.02 -6.19
CA LEU A 338 7.80 -11.29 -6.84
C LEU A 338 8.48 -11.40 -8.21
N GLY A 339 8.55 -12.62 -8.74
CA GLY A 339 9.02 -12.87 -10.11
C GLY A 339 8.01 -12.40 -11.16
N GLY A 340 8.49 -12.24 -12.41
CA GLY A 340 7.65 -11.97 -13.56
C GLY A 340 6.98 -10.59 -13.58
N TYR A 341 5.88 -10.53 -14.33
CA TYR A 341 4.98 -9.37 -14.37
C TYR A 341 3.96 -9.47 -13.25
N GLN A 342 3.79 -8.40 -12.49
CA GLN A 342 2.84 -8.32 -11.38
C GLN A 342 1.94 -7.08 -11.53
N PRO A 343 0.68 -7.14 -11.06
CA PRO A 343 -0.21 -5.99 -11.04
C PRO A 343 0.22 -4.96 -9.99
N SER A 344 -0.40 -3.78 -9.98
CA SER A 344 -0.23 -2.75 -8.93
C SER A 344 -0.54 -3.33 -7.54
N GLY A 345 0.24 -2.94 -6.55
CA GLY A 345 0.23 -3.51 -5.19
C GLY A 345 1.20 -4.68 -5.00
N ALA A 346 1.96 -5.08 -6.04
CA ALA A 346 3.10 -5.98 -5.95
C ALA A 346 4.22 -5.54 -6.90
N ILE A 347 5.45 -5.83 -6.54
CA ILE A 347 6.66 -5.46 -7.30
C ILE A 347 7.07 -6.66 -8.15
N GLY A 348 6.74 -6.65 -9.45
CA GLY A 348 7.19 -7.66 -10.39
C GLY A 348 8.59 -7.35 -10.92
N ALA A 349 9.49 -8.33 -10.94
CA ALA A 349 10.86 -8.11 -11.44
C ALA A 349 10.85 -7.64 -12.89
N ASP A 350 10.00 -8.22 -13.74
CA ASP A 350 9.91 -7.84 -15.15
C ASP A 350 9.14 -6.52 -15.33
N SER A 351 8.08 -6.28 -14.52
CA SER A 351 7.33 -5.01 -14.56
C SER A 351 8.24 -3.81 -14.23
N ILE A 352 8.98 -3.88 -13.12
CA ILE A 352 9.90 -2.82 -12.70
C ILE A 352 11.10 -2.73 -13.65
N GLY A 353 11.61 -3.87 -14.15
CA GLY A 353 12.69 -3.91 -15.13
C GLY A 353 12.35 -3.15 -16.41
N GLU A 354 11.12 -3.29 -16.93
CA GLU A 354 10.64 -2.52 -18.08
C GLU A 354 10.54 -1.02 -17.80
N GLN A 355 10.06 -0.62 -16.64
CA GLN A 355 10.00 0.79 -16.24
C GLN A 355 11.40 1.40 -16.14
N ILE A 356 12.36 0.68 -15.52
CA ILE A 356 13.77 1.10 -15.44
C ILE A 356 14.38 1.22 -16.85
N LYS A 357 14.13 0.25 -17.72
CA LYS A 357 14.58 0.28 -19.12
C LYS A 357 13.99 1.48 -19.88
N LYS A 358 12.69 1.77 -19.70
CA LYS A 358 12.03 2.94 -20.28
C LYS A 358 12.70 4.23 -19.82
N ALA A 359 12.92 4.41 -18.50
CA ALA A 359 13.63 5.55 -17.94
C ALA A 359 15.06 5.69 -18.50
N ARG A 360 15.75 4.57 -18.66
CA ARG A 360 17.13 4.55 -19.19
C ARG A 360 17.21 5.01 -20.63
N LEU A 361 16.27 4.57 -21.47
CA LEU A 361 16.27 4.84 -22.92
C LEU A 361 15.66 6.20 -23.29
N ASP A 362 14.86 6.79 -22.40
CA ASP A 362 14.26 8.11 -22.62
C ASP A 362 15.35 9.20 -22.53
N PRO A 363 15.60 9.95 -23.63
CA PRO A 363 16.61 11.01 -23.63
C PRO A 363 16.24 12.22 -22.77
N ASP A 364 14.96 12.42 -22.46
CA ASP A 364 14.47 13.52 -21.63
C ASP A 364 14.59 13.22 -20.13
N VAL A 365 14.68 11.95 -19.74
CA VAL A 365 14.97 11.51 -18.38
C VAL A 365 16.46 11.68 -18.09
N LYS A 366 16.80 12.53 -17.10
CA LYS A 366 18.18 12.82 -16.68
C LYS A 366 18.59 12.14 -15.37
N GLY A 367 17.64 11.68 -14.58
CA GLY A 367 17.87 10.95 -13.33
C GLY A 367 16.66 10.12 -12.95
N LEU A 368 16.85 9.17 -12.05
CA LEU A 368 15.81 8.27 -11.55
C LEU A 368 15.73 8.33 -10.04
N VAL A 369 14.52 8.48 -9.52
CA VAL A 369 14.18 8.21 -8.13
C VAL A 369 13.39 6.91 -8.06
N LEU A 370 13.90 5.92 -7.35
CA LEU A 370 13.16 4.70 -7.01
C LEU A 370 12.49 4.90 -5.64
N ARG A 371 11.17 5.07 -5.63
CA ARG A 371 10.37 5.14 -4.40
C ARG A 371 10.03 3.73 -3.95
N ILE A 372 10.49 3.33 -2.76
CA ILE A 372 10.33 1.96 -2.24
C ILE A 372 9.41 1.97 -1.02
N ASN A 373 8.33 1.19 -1.08
CA ASN A 373 7.46 0.87 0.06
C ASN A 373 7.24 -0.64 0.11
N SER A 374 8.24 -1.38 0.59
CA SER A 374 8.28 -2.85 0.50
C SER A 374 8.99 -3.50 1.68
N GLY A 375 8.38 -4.52 2.26
CA GLY A 375 9.01 -5.43 3.21
C GLY A 375 9.92 -6.48 2.56
N GLY A 376 10.07 -6.46 1.22
CA GLY A 376 10.85 -7.45 0.46
C GLY A 376 10.00 -8.58 -0.13
N GLY A 377 10.62 -9.72 -0.43
CA GLY A 377 9.98 -10.87 -1.06
C GLY A 377 10.99 -11.88 -1.60
N SER A 378 10.85 -12.29 -2.87
CA SER A 378 11.80 -13.18 -3.55
C SER A 378 13.19 -12.54 -3.63
N ALA A 379 14.21 -13.27 -3.15
CA ALA A 379 15.59 -12.83 -3.21
C ALA A 379 16.09 -12.76 -4.68
N PHE A 380 15.64 -13.72 -5.50
CA PHE A 380 15.99 -13.77 -6.92
C PHE A 380 15.39 -12.58 -7.70
N ALA A 381 14.11 -12.28 -7.48
CA ALA A 381 13.45 -11.13 -8.10
C ALA A 381 14.11 -9.80 -7.68
N SER A 382 14.49 -9.67 -6.40
CA SER A 382 15.23 -8.50 -5.89
C SER A 382 16.57 -8.34 -6.58
N GLU A 383 17.30 -9.44 -6.84
CA GLU A 383 18.57 -9.39 -7.57
C GLU A 383 18.36 -9.00 -9.05
N LEU A 384 17.32 -9.48 -9.73
CA LEU A 384 17.00 -9.08 -11.11
C LEU A 384 16.75 -7.57 -11.20
N ILE A 385 15.93 -7.01 -10.31
CA ILE A 385 15.66 -5.57 -10.25
C ILE A 385 16.98 -4.80 -10.00
N ARG A 386 17.79 -5.26 -9.05
CA ARG A 386 19.10 -4.63 -8.75
C ARG A 386 20.01 -4.59 -9.98
N GLN A 387 20.04 -5.64 -10.80
CA GLN A 387 20.84 -5.72 -12.03
C GLN A 387 20.36 -4.71 -13.07
N GLU A 388 19.04 -4.51 -13.21
CA GLU A 388 18.50 -3.48 -14.11
C GLU A 388 18.86 -2.06 -13.63
N LEU A 389 18.82 -1.81 -12.32
CA LEU A 389 19.26 -0.54 -11.72
C LEU A 389 20.76 -0.28 -11.94
N LEU A 390 21.61 -1.30 -11.83
CA LEU A 390 23.03 -1.18 -12.16
C LEU A 390 23.23 -0.87 -13.67
N THR A 391 22.39 -1.45 -14.52
CA THR A 391 22.41 -1.17 -15.96
C THR A 391 21.95 0.26 -16.25
N PHE A 392 20.96 0.76 -15.51
CA PHE A 392 20.56 2.17 -15.55
C PHE A 392 21.73 3.09 -15.19
N LYS A 393 22.43 2.85 -14.09
CA LYS A 393 23.60 3.66 -13.67
C LYS A 393 24.72 3.70 -14.71
N LYS A 394 24.94 2.60 -15.46
CA LYS A 394 25.93 2.58 -16.55
C LYS A 394 25.59 3.54 -17.70
N SER A 395 24.36 4.05 -17.79
CA SER A 395 24.01 5.11 -18.75
C SER A 395 24.49 6.51 -18.34
N GLY A 396 25.11 6.65 -17.14
CA GLY A 396 25.60 7.93 -16.61
C GLY A 396 24.52 8.77 -15.92
N LYS A 397 23.28 8.28 -15.82
CA LYS A 397 22.20 8.97 -15.13
C LYS A 397 22.23 8.64 -13.63
N PRO A 398 22.07 9.62 -12.72
CA PRO A 398 22.03 9.37 -11.28
C PRO A 398 20.80 8.56 -10.87
N LEU A 399 21.00 7.68 -9.90
CA LEU A 399 19.97 6.88 -9.26
C LEU A 399 19.89 7.26 -7.77
N VAL A 400 18.76 7.77 -7.34
CA VAL A 400 18.45 8.04 -5.94
C VAL A 400 17.32 7.13 -5.47
N VAL A 401 17.39 6.67 -4.23
CA VAL A 401 16.31 5.91 -3.59
C VAL A 401 15.60 6.79 -2.58
N SER A 402 14.27 6.74 -2.58
CA SER A 402 13.40 7.30 -1.54
C SER A 402 12.63 6.16 -0.85
N MET A 403 12.91 5.94 0.42
CA MET A 403 12.22 4.93 1.22
C MET A 403 10.96 5.52 1.85
N GLY A 404 9.83 4.83 1.68
CA GLY A 404 8.54 5.11 2.33
C GLY A 404 8.45 4.54 3.74
N SER A 405 7.27 4.07 4.13
CA SER A 405 7.04 3.46 5.45
C SER A 405 7.98 2.29 5.72
N VAL A 406 8.22 1.45 4.71
CA VAL A 406 9.08 0.27 4.82
C VAL A 406 9.94 0.12 3.57
N ALA A 407 11.24 -0.09 3.75
CA ALA A 407 12.15 -0.52 2.69
C ALA A 407 13.15 -1.52 3.26
N ALA A 408 12.68 -2.75 3.49
CA ALA A 408 13.40 -3.74 4.28
C ALA A 408 13.66 -5.03 3.47
N SER A 409 14.72 -5.74 3.85
CA SER A 409 15.06 -7.05 3.29
C SER A 409 15.25 -7.00 1.76
N GLY A 410 14.41 -7.64 0.94
CA GLY A 410 14.43 -7.49 -0.52
C GLY A 410 14.25 -6.05 -0.99
N GLY A 411 13.43 -5.24 -0.27
CA GLY A 411 13.29 -3.80 -0.49
C GLY A 411 14.59 -3.02 -0.26
N TYR A 412 15.38 -3.43 0.75
CA TYR A 412 16.72 -2.88 0.96
C TYR A 412 17.72 -3.41 -0.09
N TRP A 413 17.59 -4.68 -0.53
CA TRP A 413 18.42 -5.25 -1.59
C TRP A 413 18.36 -4.42 -2.87
N ILE A 414 17.15 -4.05 -3.32
CA ILE A 414 16.99 -3.23 -4.53
C ILE A 414 17.43 -1.77 -4.34
N ALA A 415 17.52 -1.29 -3.09
CA ALA A 415 18.05 0.04 -2.79
C ALA A 415 19.58 0.14 -2.89
N THR A 416 20.31 -0.99 -2.73
CA THR A 416 21.77 -1.00 -2.61
C THR A 416 22.56 -0.35 -3.74
N PRO A 417 22.11 -0.33 -5.03
CA PRO A 417 22.90 0.29 -6.12
C PRO A 417 22.77 1.82 -6.18
N ALA A 418 21.93 2.44 -5.36
CA ALA A 418 21.70 3.88 -5.41
C ALA A 418 22.97 4.70 -5.18
N ASP A 419 23.02 5.89 -5.78
CA ASP A 419 24.07 6.89 -5.52
C ASP A 419 23.81 7.61 -4.20
N GLU A 420 22.57 7.66 -3.78
CA GLU A 420 22.13 8.23 -2.51
C GLU A 420 20.81 7.61 -2.07
N ILE A 421 20.71 7.25 -0.79
CA ILE A 421 19.51 6.66 -0.18
C ILE A 421 18.93 7.63 0.82
N TRP A 422 17.69 8.04 0.60
CA TRP A 422 16.88 8.84 1.51
C TRP A 422 15.83 7.99 2.19
N ALA A 423 15.64 8.18 3.49
CA ALA A 423 14.59 7.53 4.26
C ALA A 423 13.73 8.58 4.96
N ALA A 424 12.42 8.43 4.94
CA ALA A 424 11.54 9.28 5.75
C ALA A 424 11.80 9.06 7.24
N PRO A 425 11.53 10.03 8.12
CA PRO A 425 11.80 9.88 9.56
C PRO A 425 11.17 8.63 10.17
N ALA A 426 9.98 8.25 9.70
CA ALA A 426 9.22 7.09 10.15
C ALA A 426 9.55 5.78 9.39
N THR A 427 10.51 5.79 8.46
CA THR A 427 10.88 4.60 7.69
C THR A 427 11.45 3.51 8.57
N LEU A 428 10.98 2.27 8.34
CA LEU A 428 11.61 1.05 8.85
C LEU A 428 12.39 0.36 7.72
N THR A 429 13.67 0.02 7.98
CA THR A 429 14.57 -0.52 6.95
C THR A 429 15.53 -1.58 7.50
N GLY A 430 16.51 -2.02 6.70
CA GLY A 430 17.42 -3.07 7.07
C GLY A 430 16.85 -4.47 6.83
N SER A 431 16.67 -5.26 7.87
CA SER A 431 16.25 -6.68 7.78
C SER A 431 17.12 -7.50 6.81
N ILE A 432 18.44 -7.25 6.84
CA ILE A 432 19.44 -7.91 6.00
C ILE A 432 19.59 -9.34 6.46
N GLY A 433 18.85 -10.25 5.82
CA GLY A 433 18.78 -11.67 6.15
C GLY A 433 17.83 -12.38 5.22
N ILE A 434 17.99 -13.69 5.07
CA ILE A 434 17.14 -14.51 4.21
C ILE A 434 16.68 -15.77 4.94
N PHE A 435 15.58 -16.34 4.47
CA PHE A 435 15.04 -17.59 4.97
C PHE A 435 14.40 -18.41 3.84
N ALA A 436 14.14 -19.68 4.13
CA ALA A 436 13.28 -20.55 3.36
C ALA A 436 12.35 -21.29 4.33
N ALA A 437 11.12 -21.55 3.90
CA ALA A 437 10.13 -22.28 4.68
C ALA A 437 9.32 -23.19 3.77
N ILE A 438 9.22 -24.47 4.14
CA ILE A 438 8.53 -25.50 3.35
C ILE A 438 7.60 -26.28 4.28
N PRO A 439 6.26 -26.21 4.08
CA PRO A 439 5.34 -27.11 4.77
C PRO A 439 5.34 -28.50 4.13
N THR A 440 5.18 -29.55 4.93
CA THR A 440 4.87 -30.91 4.44
C THR A 440 3.67 -31.48 5.18
N PHE A 441 2.89 -32.32 4.50
CA PHE A 441 1.57 -32.76 4.94
C PHE A 441 1.46 -34.29 5.13
N GLU A 442 2.57 -35.00 5.16
CA GLU A 442 2.59 -36.46 5.30
C GLU A 442 1.89 -36.94 6.57
N GLU A 443 2.06 -36.25 7.70
CA GLU A 443 1.38 -36.60 8.95
C GLU A 443 -0.11 -36.25 8.94
N SER A 444 -0.49 -35.14 8.32
CA SER A 444 -1.90 -34.77 8.10
C SER A 444 -2.62 -35.86 7.30
N LEU A 445 -1.99 -36.33 6.22
CA LEU A 445 -2.52 -37.36 5.36
C LEU A 445 -2.58 -38.74 6.09
N ALA A 446 -1.52 -39.09 6.85
CA ALA A 446 -1.48 -40.32 7.63
C ALA A 446 -2.63 -40.39 8.66
N ARG A 447 -3.00 -39.27 9.30
CA ARG A 447 -4.18 -39.18 10.20
C ARG A 447 -5.51 -39.50 9.48
N LEU A 448 -5.56 -39.27 8.16
CA LEU A 448 -6.71 -39.59 7.31
C LEU A 448 -6.60 -40.98 6.67
N GLY A 449 -5.53 -41.76 6.97
CA GLY A 449 -5.26 -43.08 6.38
C GLY A 449 -4.74 -43.00 4.93
N VAL A 450 -4.21 -41.86 4.50
CA VAL A 450 -3.65 -41.65 3.16
C VAL A 450 -2.13 -41.61 3.26
N TYR A 451 -1.47 -42.41 2.42
CA TYR A 451 -0.02 -42.51 2.38
C TYR A 451 0.50 -42.34 0.96
N ASN A 452 1.63 -41.62 0.82
CA ASN A 452 2.34 -41.48 -0.45
C ASN A 452 3.55 -42.42 -0.45
N ASP A 453 3.52 -43.43 -1.32
CA ASP A 453 4.61 -44.39 -1.54
C ASP A 453 4.93 -44.49 -3.03
N GLY A 454 6.20 -44.82 -3.37
CA GLY A 454 6.63 -44.93 -4.75
C GLY A 454 8.14 -45.11 -4.89
N VAL A 455 8.60 -45.20 -6.14
CA VAL A 455 10.00 -45.34 -6.50
C VAL A 455 10.44 -44.17 -7.38
N GLY A 456 11.68 -43.73 -7.19
CA GLY A 456 12.28 -42.66 -8.00
C GLY A 456 13.55 -43.11 -8.70
N SER A 457 13.93 -42.46 -9.78
CA SER A 457 15.14 -42.72 -10.54
C SER A 457 16.42 -42.13 -9.92
N THR A 458 16.26 -41.12 -9.03
CA THR A 458 17.36 -40.44 -8.36
C THR A 458 17.04 -40.19 -6.88
N ALA A 459 18.04 -39.85 -6.08
CA ALA A 459 17.87 -39.51 -4.67
C ALA A 459 16.96 -38.29 -4.43
N LEU A 460 16.79 -37.40 -5.42
CA LEU A 460 15.92 -36.22 -5.34
C LEU A 460 14.56 -36.42 -6.00
N SER A 461 14.26 -37.61 -6.54
CA SER A 461 12.95 -37.89 -7.14
C SER A 461 11.85 -37.74 -6.09
N GLY A 462 10.82 -36.94 -6.40
CA GLY A 462 9.70 -36.65 -5.48
C GLY A 462 10.06 -35.72 -4.31
N SER A 463 11.24 -35.12 -4.28
CA SER A 463 11.66 -34.22 -3.19
C SER A 463 10.88 -32.88 -3.12
N THR A 464 10.16 -32.52 -4.17
CA THR A 464 9.28 -31.33 -4.23
C THR A 464 7.82 -31.65 -3.90
N ASP A 465 7.50 -32.92 -3.67
CA ASP A 465 6.15 -33.36 -3.31
C ASP A 465 5.90 -33.11 -1.81
N LEU A 466 5.03 -32.16 -1.50
CA LEU A 466 4.71 -31.76 -0.13
C LEU A 466 3.90 -32.82 0.64
N THR A 467 3.41 -33.84 -0.01
CA THR A 467 2.71 -34.96 0.64
C THR A 467 3.68 -36.03 1.22
N ARG A 468 4.99 -35.78 1.10
CA ARG A 468 6.09 -36.62 1.58
C ARG A 468 6.95 -35.88 2.60
N PRO A 469 7.62 -36.57 3.51
CA PRO A 469 8.63 -35.98 4.37
C PRO A 469 9.70 -35.24 3.53
N ILE A 470 10.24 -34.15 4.07
CA ILE A 470 11.31 -33.43 3.37
C ILE A 470 12.51 -34.34 3.11
N ASN A 471 13.00 -34.32 1.89
CA ASN A 471 14.18 -35.12 1.53
C ASN A 471 15.44 -34.52 2.22
N PRO A 472 16.23 -35.31 2.99
CA PRO A 472 17.39 -34.82 3.71
C PRO A 472 18.45 -34.16 2.82
N GLN A 473 18.66 -34.66 1.59
CA GLN A 473 19.60 -34.08 0.63
C GLN A 473 19.10 -32.73 0.10
N LEU A 474 17.77 -32.63 -0.15
CA LEU A 474 17.17 -31.33 -0.50
C LEU A 474 17.31 -30.33 0.66
N ALA A 475 17.03 -30.76 1.89
CA ALA A 475 17.17 -29.89 3.07
C ALA A 475 18.61 -29.35 3.21
N GLN A 476 19.61 -30.22 3.05
CA GLN A 476 21.03 -29.81 3.08
C GLN A 476 21.39 -28.88 1.92
N ALA A 477 20.93 -29.18 0.72
CA ALA A 477 21.15 -28.30 -0.45
C ALA A 477 20.53 -26.92 -0.26
N LEU A 478 19.31 -26.84 0.28
CA LEU A 478 18.63 -25.58 0.62
C LEU A 478 19.42 -24.78 1.65
N GLN A 479 19.93 -25.43 2.71
CA GLN A 479 20.73 -24.74 3.73
C GLN A 479 22.00 -24.13 3.13
N LEU A 480 22.74 -24.86 2.32
CA LEU A 480 23.94 -24.36 1.63
C LEU A 480 23.61 -23.19 0.67
N THR A 481 22.52 -23.32 -0.08
CA THR A 481 22.06 -22.28 -1.00
C THR A 481 21.67 -21.01 -0.24
N LEU A 482 20.99 -21.16 0.90
CA LEU A 482 20.58 -20.07 1.77
C LEU A 482 21.80 -19.35 2.39
N GLU A 483 22.80 -20.09 2.88
CA GLU A 483 24.04 -19.49 3.40
C GLU A 483 24.79 -18.71 2.32
N ARG A 484 24.83 -19.24 1.07
CA ARG A 484 25.40 -18.51 -0.07
C ARG A 484 24.58 -17.26 -0.41
N GLY A 485 23.25 -17.36 -0.42
CA GLY A 485 22.35 -16.22 -0.66
C GLY A 485 22.52 -15.13 0.38
N TYR A 486 22.61 -15.49 1.66
CA TYR A 486 22.88 -14.53 2.73
C TYR A 486 24.22 -13.82 2.54
N ARG A 487 25.29 -14.57 2.27
CA ARG A 487 26.62 -13.99 1.97
C ARG A 487 26.52 -13.04 0.77
N ARG A 488 25.78 -13.40 -0.27
CA ARG A 488 25.54 -12.52 -1.41
C ARG A 488 24.84 -11.22 -1.00
N PHE A 489 23.87 -11.29 -0.08
CA PHE A 489 23.22 -10.09 0.43
C PHE A 489 24.21 -9.17 1.14
N LEU A 490 25.05 -9.71 2.01
CA LEU A 490 26.11 -8.93 2.66
C LEU A 490 27.06 -8.28 1.63
N GLU A 491 27.49 -9.05 0.61
CA GLU A 491 28.35 -8.56 -0.47
C GLU A 491 27.74 -7.38 -1.23
N VAL A 492 26.44 -7.44 -1.57
CA VAL A 492 25.79 -6.36 -2.34
C VAL A 492 25.58 -5.12 -1.48
N VAL A 493 25.32 -5.28 -0.17
CA VAL A 493 25.24 -4.16 0.77
C VAL A 493 26.62 -3.51 0.94
N ALA A 494 27.66 -4.30 1.21
CA ALA A 494 29.02 -3.80 1.36
C ALA A 494 29.46 -3.00 0.11
N ALA A 495 29.29 -3.57 -1.06
CA ALA A 495 29.65 -2.92 -2.32
C ALA A 495 28.82 -1.67 -2.63
N GLY A 496 27.51 -1.71 -2.35
CA GLY A 496 26.60 -0.60 -2.64
C GLY A 496 26.75 0.57 -1.66
N ARG A 497 27.13 0.29 -0.41
CA ARG A 497 27.25 1.31 0.64
C ARG A 497 28.71 1.71 0.92
N GLY A 498 29.70 1.05 0.30
CA GLY A 498 31.10 1.28 0.59
C GLY A 498 31.50 0.90 2.03
N LEU A 499 30.82 -0.09 2.61
CA LEU A 499 31.06 -0.56 3.96
C LEU A 499 31.94 -1.81 3.97
N GLU A 500 32.73 -1.97 5.04
CA GLU A 500 33.46 -3.21 5.26
C GLU A 500 32.50 -4.35 5.61
N MET A 501 32.85 -5.58 5.21
CA MET A 501 32.02 -6.77 5.50
C MET A 501 31.73 -6.96 6.99
N SER A 502 32.66 -6.59 7.86
CA SER A 502 32.48 -6.64 9.31
C SER A 502 31.41 -5.68 9.82
N GLN A 503 31.35 -4.46 9.26
CA GLN A 503 30.32 -3.47 9.57
C GLN A 503 28.94 -3.93 9.10
N VAL A 504 28.87 -4.45 7.86
CA VAL A 504 27.62 -4.99 7.32
C VAL A 504 27.14 -6.18 8.14
N SER A 505 28.03 -7.08 8.56
CA SER A 505 27.66 -8.24 9.39
C SER A 505 27.07 -7.82 10.74
N GLN A 506 27.58 -6.76 11.36
CA GLN A 506 27.02 -6.22 12.61
C GLN A 506 25.64 -5.59 12.44
N ALA A 507 25.37 -4.99 11.26
CA ALA A 507 24.08 -4.39 10.91
C ALA A 507 23.12 -5.38 10.25
N ALA A 508 23.51 -6.64 10.10
CA ALA A 508 22.73 -7.67 9.41
C ALA A 508 21.93 -8.55 10.38
N GLU A 509 21.93 -9.84 10.15
CA GLU A 509 21.22 -10.87 10.92
C GLU A 509 19.69 -10.72 10.97
N GLY A 510 19.13 -10.00 10.00
CA GLY A 510 17.70 -9.78 9.90
C GLY A 510 17.18 -8.64 10.78
N ARG A 511 18.05 -7.84 11.41
CA ARG A 511 17.66 -6.69 12.24
C ARG A 511 16.96 -5.63 11.42
N VAL A 512 15.88 -5.08 12.00
CA VAL A 512 15.16 -3.93 11.47
C VAL A 512 15.57 -2.68 12.24
N PHE A 513 15.70 -1.59 11.53
CA PHE A 513 16.15 -0.31 12.06
C PHE A 513 15.14 0.80 11.71
N THR A 514 15.04 1.80 12.57
CA THR A 514 14.46 3.09 12.19
C THR A 514 15.39 3.82 11.23
N ALA A 515 14.87 4.82 10.52
CA ALA A 515 15.67 5.62 9.59
C ALA A 515 16.92 6.25 10.27
N ALA A 516 16.77 6.74 11.51
CA ALA A 516 17.86 7.33 12.26
C ALA A 516 18.96 6.31 12.58
N GLN A 517 18.58 5.12 13.08
CA GLN A 517 19.53 4.04 13.36
C GLN A 517 20.23 3.56 12.07
N ALA A 518 19.47 3.43 10.96
CA ALA A 518 20.03 3.00 9.68
C ALA A 518 21.02 4.02 9.11
N ARG A 519 20.77 5.32 9.28
CA ARG A 519 21.72 6.38 8.91
C ARG A 519 23.01 6.28 9.73
N ASP A 520 22.90 6.11 11.03
CA ASP A 520 24.07 6.02 11.91
C ASP A 520 24.92 4.77 11.62
N LEU A 521 24.32 3.71 11.05
CA LEU A 521 25.00 2.51 10.56
C LEU A 521 25.52 2.63 9.10
N GLY A 522 25.31 3.77 8.43
CA GLY A 522 25.70 3.95 7.03
C GLY A 522 24.83 3.22 6.00
N LEU A 523 23.71 2.65 6.44
CA LEU A 523 22.74 1.98 5.54
C LEU A 523 21.86 2.99 4.78
N VAL A 524 21.67 4.18 5.30
CA VAL A 524 20.94 5.31 4.73
C VAL A 524 21.87 6.52 4.73
N ASP A 525 21.78 7.37 3.70
CA ASP A 525 22.63 8.57 3.61
C ASP A 525 21.98 9.77 4.30
N LYS A 526 20.67 9.95 4.10
CA LYS A 526 19.95 11.13 4.58
C LYS A 526 18.52 10.82 5.02
N ILE A 527 18.03 11.62 5.96
CA ILE A 527 16.64 11.60 6.39
C ILE A 527 15.89 12.68 5.61
N GLY A 528 14.78 12.30 4.98
CA GLY A 528 13.92 13.19 4.20
C GLY A 528 12.89 12.40 3.40
N HIS A 529 11.97 13.13 2.77
CA HIS A 529 10.86 12.56 2.01
C HIS A 529 11.17 12.52 0.51
N LEU A 530 10.16 12.20 -0.31
CA LEU A 530 10.30 12.04 -1.75
C LEU A 530 10.79 13.33 -2.45
N ASP A 531 10.29 14.50 -2.03
CA ASP A 531 10.66 15.78 -2.63
C ASP A 531 12.17 16.07 -2.50
N GLU A 532 12.75 15.77 -1.33
CA GLU A 532 14.19 15.94 -1.08
C GLU A 532 15.01 14.94 -1.92
N ALA A 533 14.53 13.72 -2.07
CA ALA A 533 15.18 12.71 -2.94
C ALA A 533 15.13 13.12 -4.41
N VAL A 534 14.01 13.68 -4.89
CA VAL A 534 13.89 14.21 -6.26
C VAL A 534 14.84 15.38 -6.47
N ALA A 535 14.91 16.33 -5.53
CA ALA A 535 15.85 17.44 -5.58
C ALA A 535 17.33 16.95 -5.59
N ALA A 536 17.64 15.92 -4.83
CA ALA A 536 18.98 15.30 -4.82
C ALA A 536 19.31 14.66 -6.19
N ALA A 537 18.35 13.95 -6.80
CA ALA A 537 18.52 13.39 -8.15
C ALA A 537 18.74 14.49 -9.20
N ALA A 538 17.96 15.57 -9.15
CA ALA A 538 18.12 16.73 -10.04
C ALA A 538 19.50 17.39 -9.86
N SER A 539 19.91 17.64 -8.63
CA SER A 539 21.23 18.21 -8.33
C SER A 539 22.38 17.34 -8.85
N ARG A 540 22.28 16.02 -8.68
CA ARG A 540 23.27 15.07 -9.23
C ARG A 540 23.28 15.01 -10.75
N ALA A 541 22.12 15.27 -11.40
CA ALA A 541 21.99 15.40 -12.85
C ALA A 541 22.43 16.79 -13.36
N GLY A 542 22.81 17.74 -12.49
CA GLY A 542 23.16 19.11 -12.85
C GLY A 542 21.98 19.96 -13.30
N LEU A 543 20.76 19.62 -12.87
CA LEU A 543 19.53 20.31 -13.25
C LEU A 543 19.12 21.34 -12.16
N THR A 544 18.80 22.56 -12.59
CA THR A 544 18.17 23.59 -11.76
C THR A 544 16.72 23.83 -12.13
N ASP A 545 16.32 23.43 -13.34
CA ASP A 545 14.98 23.57 -13.88
C ASP A 545 14.58 22.27 -14.58
N TYR A 546 13.62 21.54 -14.04
CA TYR A 546 13.24 20.22 -14.49
C TYR A 546 11.74 19.95 -14.24
N SER A 547 11.20 18.98 -14.93
CA SER A 547 9.89 18.38 -14.57
C SER A 547 10.10 17.05 -13.83
N VAL A 548 9.07 16.62 -13.14
CA VAL A 548 9.00 15.31 -12.51
C VAL A 548 7.99 14.47 -13.28
N GLN A 549 8.34 13.23 -13.63
CA GLN A 549 7.42 12.32 -14.29
C GLN A 549 7.41 10.96 -13.61
N THR A 550 6.24 10.47 -13.25
CA THR A 550 6.09 9.10 -12.78
C THR A 550 5.99 8.16 -13.97
N ILE A 551 6.87 7.16 -14.03
CA ILE A 551 6.81 6.11 -15.05
C ILE A 551 5.87 5.03 -14.56
N THR A 552 4.66 5.02 -15.11
CA THR A 552 3.66 3.99 -14.84
C THR A 552 3.89 2.75 -15.70
N ARG A 553 3.33 1.63 -15.27
CA ARG A 553 3.32 0.36 -16.01
C ARG A 553 2.55 0.54 -17.32
N SER A 554 3.03 -0.10 -18.39
CA SER A 554 2.28 -0.19 -19.63
C SER A 554 1.36 -1.41 -19.56
N ASP A 555 0.22 -1.28 -18.88
CA ASP A 555 -0.79 -2.32 -18.94
C ASP A 555 -1.41 -2.32 -20.33
N SER A 556 -1.09 -3.33 -21.14
CA SER A 556 -1.85 -3.52 -22.36
C SER A 556 -3.27 -3.93 -21.95
N MET A 557 -4.29 -3.25 -22.48
CA MET A 557 -5.71 -3.55 -22.25
C MET A 557 -6.03 -5.05 -22.46
N VAL A 558 -5.24 -5.73 -23.28
CA VAL A 558 -5.33 -7.17 -23.57
C VAL A 558 -4.88 -8.00 -22.37
N ASN A 559 -3.82 -7.61 -21.65
CA ASN A 559 -3.36 -8.31 -20.46
C ASN A 559 -4.36 -8.15 -19.30
N SER A 560 -4.91 -6.95 -19.11
CA SER A 560 -5.97 -6.71 -18.11
C SER A 560 -7.22 -7.55 -18.39
N ILE A 561 -7.63 -7.69 -19.66
CA ILE A 561 -8.77 -8.54 -20.07
C ILE A 561 -8.46 -10.02 -19.87
N LEU A 562 -7.24 -10.48 -20.18
CA LEU A 562 -6.84 -11.88 -19.99
C LEU A 562 -6.73 -12.26 -18.51
N GLU A 563 -6.22 -11.39 -17.66
CA GLU A 563 -6.20 -11.58 -16.19
C GLU A 563 -7.62 -11.58 -15.62
N MET A 564 -8.49 -10.68 -16.07
CA MET A 564 -9.91 -10.63 -15.73
C MET A 564 -10.62 -11.94 -16.06
N LEU A 565 -10.39 -12.52 -17.25
CA LEU A 565 -10.97 -13.81 -17.65
C LEU A 565 -10.42 -14.97 -16.80
N ARG A 566 -9.15 -14.91 -16.39
CA ARG A 566 -8.50 -15.92 -15.56
C ARG A 566 -8.99 -15.86 -14.11
N GLU A 567 -9.11 -14.68 -13.51
CA GLU A 567 -9.60 -14.52 -12.13
C GLU A 567 -11.11 -14.74 -12.00
N ASN A 568 -11.91 -14.21 -12.91
CA ASN A 568 -13.36 -14.33 -12.86
C ASN A 568 -13.85 -15.72 -13.29
N GLY A 569 -13.15 -16.40 -14.19
CA GLY A 569 -13.42 -17.80 -14.52
C GLY A 569 -13.26 -18.72 -13.31
N ALA A 570 -12.24 -18.49 -12.46
CA ALA A 570 -12.04 -19.22 -11.21
C ALA A 570 -13.08 -18.84 -10.14
N ARG A 571 -13.46 -17.57 -10.02
CA ARG A 571 -14.47 -17.09 -9.04
C ARG A 571 -15.89 -17.53 -9.39
N MET A 572 -16.25 -17.59 -10.66
CA MET A 572 -17.59 -18.00 -11.11
C MET A 572 -17.89 -19.50 -10.84
N LEU A 573 -16.85 -20.33 -10.78
CA LEU A 573 -16.96 -21.74 -10.39
C LEU A 573 -17.12 -21.94 -8.88
N ILE A 574 -16.74 -20.97 -8.06
CA ILE A 574 -16.72 -21.05 -6.59
C ILE A 574 -17.96 -20.41 -5.95
N SER A 575 -18.68 -19.52 -6.65
CA SER A 575 -19.73 -18.67 -6.07
C SER A 575 -21.08 -19.33 -5.76
N GLN A 576 -21.30 -20.58 -6.10
CA GLN A 576 -22.61 -21.25 -5.93
C GLN A 576 -22.75 -22.18 -4.70
N SER A 577 -21.80 -22.19 -3.79
CA SER A 577 -21.93 -23.04 -2.60
C SER A 577 -21.59 -22.27 -1.34
N GLY A 578 -22.14 -22.64 -0.20
CA GLY A 578 -22.04 -22.02 1.14
C GLY A 578 -20.65 -21.61 1.67
N TRP A 579 -19.69 -21.44 0.77
CA TRP A 579 -18.30 -21.02 1.00
C TRP A 579 -18.18 -19.54 1.41
N ALA A 580 -19.19 -18.70 1.10
CA ALA A 580 -19.14 -17.26 1.45
C ALA A 580 -19.06 -17.04 2.98
N ARG A 581 -19.82 -17.83 3.77
CA ARG A 581 -19.75 -17.78 5.24
C ARG A 581 -18.44 -18.35 5.80
N LEU A 582 -17.86 -19.37 5.13
CA LEU A 582 -16.55 -19.88 5.51
C LEU A 582 -15.43 -18.87 5.21
N GLN A 583 -15.55 -18.08 4.14
CA GLN A 583 -14.62 -17.00 3.80
C GLN A 583 -14.64 -15.87 4.84
N GLU A 584 -15.79 -15.56 5.40
CA GLU A 584 -15.91 -14.55 6.46
C GLU A 584 -15.27 -15.02 7.78
N ILE A 585 -15.48 -16.29 8.14
CA ILE A 585 -14.84 -16.93 9.32
C ILE A 585 -13.33 -17.11 9.12
N LEU A 586 -12.89 -17.33 7.89
CA LEU A 586 -11.48 -17.53 7.54
C LEU A 586 -10.78 -16.22 7.13
N SER A 587 -11.46 -15.07 7.14
CA SER A 587 -10.88 -13.78 6.73
C SER A 587 -9.64 -13.37 7.57
N PRO A 588 -9.57 -13.60 8.89
CA PRO A 588 -8.34 -13.38 9.66
C PRO A 588 -7.21 -14.34 9.27
N PHE A 589 -7.57 -15.57 8.86
CA PHE A 589 -6.60 -16.55 8.35
C PHE A 589 -6.18 -16.27 6.91
N LYS A 590 -6.99 -15.55 6.13
CA LYS A 590 -6.70 -15.26 4.72
C LYS A 590 -5.47 -14.37 4.57
N GLN A 591 -5.26 -13.39 5.44
CA GLN A 591 -4.04 -12.57 5.44
C GLN A 591 -2.79 -13.41 5.75
N SER A 592 -2.90 -14.38 6.66
CA SER A 592 -1.80 -15.29 6.99
C SER A 592 -1.59 -16.36 5.91
N LEU A 593 -2.67 -16.81 5.22
CA LEU A 593 -2.60 -17.81 4.15
C LEU A 593 -2.22 -17.20 2.79
N THR A 594 -2.56 -15.94 2.51
CA THR A 594 -2.02 -15.21 1.34
C THR A 594 -0.50 -15.06 1.43
N GLY A 595 0.07 -15.07 2.63
CA GLY A 595 1.50 -15.19 2.83
C GLY A 595 2.11 -16.44 2.18
N LEU A 596 1.38 -17.56 2.11
CA LEU A 596 1.85 -18.81 1.48
C LEU A 596 1.86 -18.73 -0.07
N ALA A 597 0.93 -17.98 -0.67
CA ALA A 597 0.88 -17.78 -2.12
C ALA A 597 2.03 -16.88 -2.65
N LEU A 598 2.75 -16.20 -1.74
CA LEU A 598 3.89 -15.34 -2.07
C LEU A 598 5.22 -16.11 -2.15
N PHE A 599 5.22 -17.44 -1.98
CA PHE A 599 6.43 -18.26 -2.02
C PHE A 599 6.66 -18.85 -3.42
N ASP A 600 7.02 -18.00 -4.40
CA ASP A 600 7.28 -18.38 -5.80
C ASP A 600 8.76 -18.23 -6.23
N ASP A 601 9.68 -17.98 -5.29
CA ASP A 601 11.10 -17.83 -5.61
C ASP A 601 11.66 -19.15 -6.18
N PRO A 602 12.35 -19.12 -7.35
CA PRO A 602 12.90 -20.32 -7.99
C PRO A 602 13.89 -21.10 -7.13
N GLN A 603 14.60 -20.42 -6.24
CA GLN A 603 15.53 -21.02 -5.28
C GLN A 603 14.89 -21.21 -3.89
N ARG A 604 13.61 -20.82 -3.73
CA ARG A 604 12.87 -20.79 -2.46
C ARG A 604 13.55 -19.93 -1.39
N LEU A 605 14.25 -18.88 -1.81
CA LEU A 605 14.95 -17.95 -0.93
C LEU A 605 14.17 -16.65 -0.80
N TYR A 606 13.82 -16.27 0.43
CA TYR A 606 13.00 -15.12 0.70
C TYR A 606 13.75 -14.10 1.54
N ALA A 607 13.94 -12.93 0.95
CA ALA A 607 14.39 -11.73 1.60
C ALA A 607 13.14 -10.89 1.94
N ARG A 608 12.39 -11.29 2.98
CA ARG A 608 11.15 -10.67 3.39
C ARG A 608 11.18 -10.29 4.87
N SER A 609 10.62 -9.13 5.19
CA SER A 609 10.31 -8.66 6.54
C SER A 609 8.79 -8.52 6.66
N GLU A 610 8.21 -9.05 7.72
CA GLU A 610 6.77 -8.92 8.01
C GLU A 610 6.59 -7.90 9.15
N LEU A 611 6.77 -6.63 8.83
CA LEU A 611 6.45 -5.53 9.74
C LEU A 611 5.04 -5.05 9.41
N ILE A 612 4.07 -5.49 10.19
CA ILE A 612 2.71 -4.94 10.19
C ILE A 612 2.60 -4.14 11.48
N LEU A 613 2.58 -2.82 11.35
CA LEU A 613 2.24 -1.93 12.46
C LEU A 613 0.72 -1.92 12.58
N GLU A 614 0.18 -2.43 13.68
CA GLU A 614 -1.22 -2.24 14.00
C GLU A 614 -1.40 -0.85 14.61
N SER A 615 -2.09 -0.01 13.88
CA SER A 615 -2.60 1.28 14.31
C SER A 615 -4.09 1.36 13.92
N ARG A 616 -4.85 0.32 14.30
CA ARG A 616 -6.30 0.30 14.05
C ARG A 616 -7.05 1.21 14.97
#